data_b1e6af722260cc5cfde35b8a1609956f
#
_entry.id   b1e6af722260cc5cfde35b8a1609956f
#
_cell.length_a   1.000
_cell.length_b   1.000
_cell.length_c   1.000
_cell.angle_alpha   90.00
_cell.angle_beta   90.00
_cell.angle_gamma   90.00
#
_symmetry.space_group_name_H-M   'P 1'
#
loop_
_entity.id
_entity.type
_entity.pdbx_description
1 polymer ?
#
loop_
_entity_poly.entity_id
_entity_poly.type
_entity_poly.pdbx_seq_one_letter_code
_entity_poly.pdbx_strand_id
1 'polypeptide(L)'
;MRSFVLKLALVFFTTLLIAMSAINARATYGAKISVDEPQYLLTALSLAEDFDLDISDELDEQRYLPFHELRLNQQTIDLNDSGQRISPHDPLLPLFLALPMGLGGWLASKIALAVLAALTAVVTLWVAVRRFNVSANIATAVVAVLFACLL
;
A
#
# COMPACT_ATOMS: atom_id res chain seq x y z
N MET A 1 17.73 -27.02 5.25
CA MET A 1 16.84 -26.34 4.26
C MET A 1 15.39 -26.20 4.75
N ARG A 2 14.70 -27.29 5.10
CA ARG A 2 13.28 -27.25 5.54
C ARG A 2 13.02 -26.26 6.70
N SER A 3 13.88 -26.25 7.72
CA SER A 3 13.72 -25.32 8.88
C SER A 3 13.79 -23.84 8.48
N PHE A 4 14.62 -23.46 7.50
CA PHE A 4 14.70 -22.07 7.05
C PHE A 4 13.48 -21.66 6.21
N VAL A 5 12.98 -22.54 5.36
CA VAL A 5 11.73 -22.29 4.60
C VAL A 5 10.55 -22.08 5.54
N LEU A 6 10.45 -22.88 6.60
CA LEU A 6 9.42 -22.69 7.63
C LEU A 6 9.51 -21.33 8.33
N LYS A 7 10.73 -20.79 8.56
CA LYS A 7 10.92 -19.45 9.13
C LYS A 7 10.47 -18.33 8.16
N LEU A 8 10.78 -18.48 6.86
CA LEU A 8 10.29 -17.54 5.85
C LEU A 8 8.77 -17.55 5.80
N ALA A 9 8.13 -18.72 5.77
CA ALA A 9 6.69 -18.86 5.80
C ALA A 9 6.09 -18.27 7.09
N LEU A 10 6.69 -18.54 8.25
CA LEU A 10 6.24 -17.97 9.53
C LEU A 10 6.25 -16.45 9.49
N VAL A 11 7.35 -15.83 9.05
CA VAL A 11 7.47 -14.36 8.96
C VAL A 11 6.44 -13.81 7.97
N PHE A 12 6.27 -14.45 6.80
CA PHE A 12 5.27 -14.03 5.83
C PHE A 12 3.86 -13.99 6.44
N PHE A 13 3.40 -15.11 6.98
CA PHE A 13 2.03 -15.20 7.49
C PHE A 13 1.82 -14.34 8.73
N THR A 14 2.80 -14.23 9.62
CA THR A 14 2.70 -13.36 10.80
C THR A 14 2.58 -11.89 10.38
N THR A 15 3.44 -11.41 9.48
CA THR A 15 3.39 -10.03 8.97
C THR A 15 2.07 -9.78 8.26
N LEU A 16 1.64 -10.69 7.39
CA LEU A 16 0.36 -10.58 6.68
C LEU A 16 -0.83 -10.51 7.65
N LEU A 17 -0.87 -11.38 8.66
CA LEU A 17 -1.95 -11.37 9.66
C LEU A 17 -2.00 -10.08 10.46
N ILE A 18 -0.84 -9.53 10.85
CA ILE A 18 -0.78 -8.24 11.56
C ILE A 18 -1.31 -7.13 10.66
N ALA A 19 -0.81 -7.02 9.41
CA ALA A 19 -1.26 -6.02 8.46
C ALA A 19 -2.77 -6.12 8.17
N MET A 20 -3.28 -7.34 8.00
CA MET A 20 -4.71 -7.59 7.79
C MET A 20 -5.56 -7.24 9.01
N SER A 21 -5.04 -7.41 10.23
CA SER A 21 -5.77 -7.02 11.45
C SER A 21 -5.94 -5.50 11.57
N ALA A 22 -5.01 -4.74 11.01
CA ALA A 22 -5.02 -3.27 11.00
C ALA A 22 -5.75 -2.67 9.78
N ILE A 23 -6.22 -3.48 8.83
CA ILE A 23 -6.77 -2.99 7.54
C ILE A 23 -7.96 -2.03 7.69
N ASN A 24 -8.73 -2.20 8.76
CA ASN A 24 -9.88 -1.35 9.10
C ASN A 24 -9.55 -0.26 10.14
N ALA A 25 -8.27 -0.15 10.55
CA ALA A 25 -7.86 0.93 11.44
C ALA A 25 -8.12 2.27 10.75
N ARG A 26 -8.71 3.20 11.49
CA ARG A 26 -8.99 4.53 10.97
C ARG A 26 -7.76 5.42 11.16
N ALA A 27 -7.50 6.23 10.16
CA ALA A 27 -6.49 7.27 10.22
C ALA A 27 -6.92 8.41 11.15
N THR A 28 -6.07 9.40 11.29
CA THR A 28 -6.35 10.64 12.05
C THR A 28 -7.69 11.25 11.59
N TYR A 29 -8.43 11.81 12.52
CA TYR A 29 -9.76 12.41 12.30
C TYR A 29 -10.87 11.45 11.87
N GLY A 30 -10.63 10.13 11.99
CA GLY A 30 -11.65 9.12 11.77
C GLY A 30 -11.88 8.70 10.32
N ALA A 31 -11.14 9.23 9.36
CA ALA A 31 -11.18 8.75 7.98
C ALA A 31 -10.58 7.33 7.88
N LYS A 32 -11.02 6.55 6.89
CA LYS A 32 -10.43 5.22 6.62
C LYS A 32 -8.99 5.35 6.13
N ILE A 33 -8.72 6.35 5.31
CA ILE A 33 -7.39 6.74 4.87
C ILE A 33 -7.26 8.25 4.88
N SER A 34 -6.05 8.78 4.96
CA SER A 34 -5.81 10.22 5.06
C SER A 34 -4.47 10.65 4.46
N VAL A 35 -4.15 11.94 4.61
CA VAL A 35 -2.93 12.58 4.08
C VAL A 35 -2.90 12.44 2.57
N ASP A 36 -1.89 11.81 2.00
CA ASP A 36 -1.68 11.69 0.56
C ASP A 36 -2.30 10.40 -0.03
N GLU A 37 -2.64 9.42 0.83
CA GLU A 37 -3.20 8.13 0.39
C GLU A 37 -4.42 8.26 -0.53
N PRO A 38 -5.39 9.17 -0.28
CA PRO A 38 -6.52 9.36 -1.19
C PRO A 38 -6.09 9.74 -2.62
N GLN A 39 -5.05 10.56 -2.76
CA GLN A 39 -4.54 10.98 -4.06
C GLN A 39 -3.93 9.80 -4.83
N TYR A 40 -3.16 8.95 -4.15
CA TYR A 40 -2.62 7.72 -4.75
C TYR A 40 -3.73 6.78 -5.21
N LEU A 41 -4.81 6.63 -4.42
CA LEU A 41 -5.92 5.74 -4.80
C LEU A 41 -6.78 6.31 -5.93
N LEU A 42 -6.99 7.63 -5.99
CA LEU A 42 -7.67 8.26 -7.13
C LEU A 42 -6.85 8.08 -8.41
N THR A 43 -5.54 8.34 -8.37
CA THR A 43 -4.65 8.10 -9.51
C THR A 43 -4.62 6.61 -9.91
N ALA A 44 -4.66 5.69 -8.94
CA ALA A 44 -4.75 4.26 -9.24
C ALA A 44 -6.09 3.88 -9.88
N LEU A 45 -7.17 4.56 -9.53
CA LEU A 45 -8.49 4.37 -10.12
C LEU A 45 -8.53 4.85 -11.56
N SER A 46 -8.07 6.10 -11.84
CA SER A 46 -7.94 6.66 -13.18
C SER A 46 -7.07 5.76 -14.09
N LEU A 47 -5.91 5.30 -13.60
CA LEU A 47 -5.08 4.34 -14.33
C LEU A 47 -5.80 3.00 -14.61
N ALA A 48 -6.70 2.57 -13.74
CA ALA A 48 -7.42 1.30 -13.90
C ALA A 48 -8.60 1.41 -14.87
N GLU A 49 -9.29 2.55 -14.89
CA GLU A 49 -10.52 2.76 -15.66
C GLU A 49 -10.23 3.46 -17.01
N ASP A 50 -9.38 4.49 -16.99
CA ASP A 50 -9.16 5.40 -18.15
C ASP A 50 -7.76 5.30 -18.75
N PHE A 51 -6.83 4.62 -18.07
CA PHE A 51 -5.44 4.46 -18.49
C PHE A 51 -4.65 5.76 -18.55
N ASP A 52 -5.02 6.75 -17.74
CA ASP A 52 -4.31 8.03 -17.64
C ASP A 52 -4.01 8.46 -16.19
N LEU A 53 -3.52 9.68 -15.99
CA LEU A 53 -3.17 10.24 -14.68
C LEU A 53 -4.07 11.43 -14.31
N ASP A 54 -5.03 11.79 -15.16
CA ASP A 54 -5.99 12.85 -14.91
C ASP A 54 -7.07 12.34 -13.95
N ILE A 55 -7.14 12.92 -12.77
CA ILE A 55 -8.12 12.54 -11.72
C ILE A 55 -9.28 13.56 -11.67
N SER A 56 -9.57 14.26 -12.76
CA SER A 56 -10.56 15.33 -12.78
C SER A 56 -11.96 14.81 -12.51
N ASP A 57 -12.36 13.76 -13.20
CA ASP A 57 -13.65 13.12 -13.07
C ASP A 57 -13.81 12.39 -11.74
N GLU A 58 -12.77 11.69 -11.25
CA GLU A 58 -12.81 11.07 -9.93
C GLU A 58 -13.00 12.08 -8.80
N LEU A 59 -12.44 13.28 -8.95
CA LEU A 59 -12.64 14.36 -7.99
C LEU A 59 -14.04 14.98 -8.10
N ASP A 60 -14.55 15.20 -9.31
CA ASP A 60 -15.86 15.80 -9.57
C ASP A 60 -16.99 14.85 -9.15
N GLU A 61 -16.83 13.56 -9.39
CA GLU A 61 -17.73 12.50 -8.96
C GLU A 61 -17.55 12.08 -7.50
N GLN A 62 -16.58 12.65 -6.80
CA GLN A 62 -16.26 12.35 -5.39
C GLN A 62 -15.96 10.86 -5.17
N ARG A 63 -15.26 10.22 -6.12
CA ARG A 63 -14.92 8.79 -6.09
C ARG A 63 -14.04 8.39 -4.89
N TYR A 64 -13.53 9.37 -4.14
CA TYR A 64 -12.80 9.16 -2.89
C TYR A 64 -13.70 8.81 -1.67
N LEU A 65 -15.01 9.10 -1.70
CA LEU A 65 -15.90 8.91 -0.54
C LEU A 65 -15.89 7.49 0.04
N PRO A 66 -15.77 6.40 -0.73
CA PRO A 66 -15.71 5.05 -0.18
C PRO A 66 -14.53 4.80 0.77
N PHE A 67 -13.43 5.55 0.61
CA PHE A 67 -12.20 5.37 1.37
C PHE A 67 -11.75 6.63 2.15
N HIS A 68 -12.29 7.79 1.82
CA HIS A 68 -12.03 9.05 2.54
C HIS A 68 -13.36 9.81 2.71
N GLU A 69 -14.02 9.61 3.83
CA GLU A 69 -15.39 10.10 4.09
C GLU A 69 -15.47 11.60 4.40
N LEU A 70 -14.32 12.27 4.49
CA LEU A 70 -14.24 13.71 4.77
C LEU A 70 -14.03 14.48 3.47
N ARG A 71 -14.17 15.81 3.56
CA ARG A 71 -13.81 16.67 2.43
C ARG A 71 -12.33 16.49 2.08
N LEU A 72 -12.06 16.08 0.86
CA LEU A 72 -10.70 15.89 0.39
C LEU A 72 -10.02 17.24 0.15
N ASN A 73 -8.82 17.42 0.72
CA ASN A 73 -7.94 18.51 0.33
C ASN A 73 -7.23 18.08 -0.97
N GLN A 74 -7.68 18.65 -2.09
CA GLN A 74 -7.15 18.29 -3.41
C GLN A 74 -5.71 18.78 -3.55
N GLN A 75 -4.83 17.87 -3.95
CA GLN A 75 -3.43 18.15 -4.24
C GLN A 75 -3.20 17.81 -5.72
N THR A 76 -3.43 18.80 -6.59
CA THR A 76 -3.33 18.60 -8.04
C THR A 76 -2.55 19.72 -8.70
N ILE A 77 -1.93 19.39 -9.82
CA ILE A 77 -1.23 20.32 -10.72
C ILE A 77 -1.80 20.16 -12.13
N ASP A 78 -1.78 21.24 -12.90
CA ASP A 78 -2.02 21.23 -14.32
C ASP A 78 -0.68 21.45 -15.04
N LEU A 79 -0.17 20.42 -15.71
CA LEU A 79 1.17 20.45 -16.32
C LEU A 79 1.24 21.28 -17.59
N ASN A 80 0.12 21.46 -18.29
CA ASN A 80 0.10 22.01 -19.64
C ASN A 80 -0.98 23.08 -19.86
N ASP A 81 -1.52 23.66 -18.79
CA ASP A 81 -2.68 24.58 -18.84
C ASP A 81 -3.88 23.96 -19.61
N SER A 82 -3.99 22.64 -19.55
CA SER A 82 -5.03 21.86 -20.24
C SER A 82 -6.32 21.74 -19.43
N GLY A 83 -6.29 22.14 -18.17
CA GLY A 83 -7.37 21.95 -17.20
C GLY A 83 -7.38 20.57 -16.54
N GLN A 84 -6.39 19.73 -16.83
CA GLN A 84 -6.23 18.42 -16.20
C GLN A 84 -5.80 18.55 -14.73
N ARG A 85 -6.31 17.68 -13.89
CA ARG A 85 -5.94 17.63 -12.47
C ARG A 85 -5.11 16.38 -12.19
N ILE A 86 -3.80 16.53 -12.23
CA ILE A 86 -2.84 15.44 -12.02
C ILE A 86 -2.28 15.53 -10.59
N SER A 87 -2.23 14.40 -9.90
CA SER A 87 -1.58 14.33 -8.59
C SER A 87 -0.07 14.58 -8.73
N PRO A 88 0.54 15.44 -7.88
CA PRO A 88 1.99 15.73 -7.93
C PRO A 88 2.85 14.61 -7.35
N HIS A 89 2.23 13.54 -6.86
CA HIS A 89 2.91 12.41 -6.25
C HIS A 89 3.48 11.45 -7.28
N ASP A 90 4.50 10.67 -6.85
CA ASP A 90 5.14 9.66 -7.70
C ASP A 90 4.12 8.63 -8.21
N PRO A 91 4.02 8.37 -9.52
CA PRO A 91 3.02 7.49 -10.10
C PRO A 91 3.32 6.00 -9.94
N LEU A 92 4.49 5.60 -9.43
CA LEU A 92 4.88 4.19 -9.32
C LEU A 92 3.95 3.40 -8.39
N LEU A 93 3.59 3.98 -7.24
CA LEU A 93 2.66 3.34 -6.32
C LEU A 93 1.24 3.24 -6.89
N PRO A 94 0.62 4.30 -7.45
CA PRO A 94 -0.63 4.19 -8.20
C PRO A 94 -0.61 3.15 -9.31
N LEU A 95 0.44 3.10 -10.10
CA LEU A 95 0.59 2.11 -11.17
C LEU A 95 0.57 0.67 -10.62
N PHE A 96 1.25 0.41 -9.51
CA PHE A 96 1.19 -0.89 -8.82
C PHE A 96 -0.21 -1.19 -8.28
N LEU A 97 -0.90 -0.18 -7.78
CA LEU A 97 -2.24 -0.31 -7.19
C LEU A 97 -3.38 -0.31 -8.21
N ALA A 98 -3.15 0.09 -9.47
CA ALA A 98 -4.19 0.18 -10.50
C ALA A 98 -4.93 -1.15 -10.68
N LEU A 99 -4.20 -2.27 -10.82
CA LEU A 99 -4.83 -3.58 -10.98
C LEU A 99 -5.68 -3.98 -9.76
N PRO A 100 -5.20 -3.99 -8.51
CA PRO A 100 -6.04 -4.29 -7.37
C PRO A 100 -7.18 -3.26 -7.19
N MET A 101 -6.97 -1.99 -7.50
CA MET A 101 -7.99 -0.95 -7.43
C MET A 101 -9.14 -1.22 -8.40
N GLY A 102 -8.85 -1.57 -9.65
CA GLY A 102 -9.86 -1.94 -10.65
C GLY A 102 -10.60 -3.24 -10.34
N LEU A 103 -9.95 -4.20 -9.66
CA LEU A 103 -10.56 -5.50 -9.35
C LEU A 103 -11.41 -5.49 -8.06
N GLY A 104 -11.09 -4.69 -7.07
CA GLY A 104 -11.75 -4.75 -5.76
C GLY A 104 -11.62 -3.47 -4.94
N GLY A 105 -11.34 -2.35 -5.59
CA GLY A 105 -11.30 -1.02 -4.99
C GLY A 105 -10.20 -0.86 -3.93
N TRP A 106 -10.41 0.12 -3.06
CA TRP A 106 -9.46 0.48 -2.02
C TRP A 106 -9.10 -0.67 -1.05
N LEU A 107 -10.03 -1.59 -0.80
CA LEU A 107 -9.78 -2.73 0.07
C LEU A 107 -8.79 -3.71 -0.57
N ALA A 108 -8.95 -4.02 -1.85
CA ALA A 108 -8.01 -4.87 -2.59
C ALA A 108 -6.63 -4.20 -2.69
N SER A 109 -6.57 -2.88 -2.83
CA SER A 109 -5.33 -2.10 -2.78
C SER A 109 -4.62 -2.24 -1.42
N LYS A 110 -5.34 -2.13 -0.31
CA LYS A 110 -4.79 -2.36 1.04
C LYS A 110 -4.30 -3.81 1.23
N ILE A 111 -5.02 -4.79 0.72
CA ILE A 111 -4.60 -6.20 0.75
C ILE A 111 -3.30 -6.38 -0.05
N ALA A 112 -3.20 -5.77 -1.24
CA ALA A 112 -1.98 -5.83 -2.05
C ALA A 112 -0.78 -5.22 -1.31
N LEU A 113 -0.96 -4.10 -0.61
CA LEU A 113 0.07 -3.50 0.24
C LEU A 113 0.46 -4.40 1.43
N ALA A 114 -0.51 -5.06 2.07
CA ALA A 114 -0.24 -6.01 3.15
C ALA A 114 0.59 -7.21 2.67
N VAL A 115 0.29 -7.73 1.48
CA VAL A 115 1.09 -8.79 0.83
C VAL A 115 2.50 -8.28 0.51
N LEU A 116 2.63 -7.06 -0.02
CA LEU A 116 3.93 -6.45 -0.31
C LEU A 116 4.77 -6.29 0.95
N ALA A 117 4.18 -5.84 2.06
CA ALA A 117 4.85 -5.75 3.36
C ALA A 117 5.34 -7.12 3.84
N ALA A 118 4.50 -8.16 3.74
CA ALA A 118 4.87 -9.53 4.10
C ALA A 118 6.01 -10.08 3.23
N LEU A 119 6.00 -9.82 1.91
CA LEU A 119 7.09 -10.18 1.00
C LEU A 119 8.38 -9.44 1.35
N THR A 120 8.29 -8.15 1.68
CA THR A 120 9.44 -7.35 2.11
C THR A 120 10.08 -7.92 3.38
N ALA A 121 9.27 -8.34 4.36
CA ALA A 121 9.76 -9.01 5.57
C ALA A 121 10.50 -10.32 5.24
N VAL A 122 9.96 -11.12 4.33
CA VAL A 122 10.60 -12.37 3.86
C VAL A 122 11.93 -12.09 3.18
N VAL A 123 11.99 -11.12 2.26
CA VAL A 123 13.23 -10.74 1.57
C VAL A 123 14.26 -10.22 2.56
N THR A 124 13.84 -9.39 3.53
CA THR A 124 14.72 -8.88 4.59
C THR A 124 15.32 -10.03 5.40
N LEU A 125 14.51 -11.00 5.84
CA LEU A 125 15.00 -12.19 6.54
C LEU A 125 15.96 -13.02 5.67
N TRP A 126 15.61 -13.22 4.41
CA TRP A 126 16.44 -13.98 3.46
C TRP A 126 17.81 -13.31 3.26
N VAL A 127 17.83 -12.00 3.03
CA VAL A 127 19.07 -11.22 2.87
C VAL A 127 19.92 -11.26 4.14
N ALA A 128 19.33 -11.04 5.32
CA ALA A 128 20.03 -11.07 6.59
C ALA A 128 20.78 -12.40 6.79
N VAL A 129 20.11 -13.51 6.52
CA VAL A 129 20.70 -14.85 6.69
C VAL A 129 21.70 -15.19 5.59
N ARG A 130 21.36 -14.89 4.31
CA ARG A 130 22.14 -15.38 3.16
C ARG A 130 23.29 -14.47 2.77
N ARG A 131 23.20 -13.17 3.00
CA ARG A 131 24.21 -12.19 2.62
C ARG A 131 25.05 -11.71 3.78
N PHE A 132 24.45 -11.60 4.97
CA PHE A 132 25.12 -11.09 6.15
C PHE A 132 25.45 -12.18 7.18
N ASN A 133 25.16 -13.46 6.90
CA ASN A 133 25.40 -14.61 7.77
C ASN A 133 24.83 -14.45 9.20
N VAL A 134 23.74 -13.70 9.35
CA VAL A 134 23.05 -13.57 10.63
C VAL A 134 22.40 -14.90 10.98
N SER A 135 22.46 -15.31 12.25
CA SER A 135 21.75 -16.50 12.73
C SER A 135 20.27 -16.44 12.35
N ALA A 136 19.76 -17.48 11.72
CA ALA A 136 18.37 -17.52 11.26
C ALA A 136 17.35 -17.33 12.40
N ASN A 137 17.66 -17.75 13.62
CA ASN A 137 16.78 -17.55 14.78
C ASN A 137 16.72 -16.08 15.18
N ILE A 138 17.89 -15.42 15.28
CA ILE A 138 17.98 -13.99 15.62
C ILE A 138 17.31 -13.16 14.55
N ALA A 139 17.66 -13.40 13.28
CA ALA A 139 17.07 -12.66 12.15
C ALA A 139 15.54 -12.81 12.11
N THR A 140 15.01 -14.01 12.35
CA THR A 140 13.55 -14.25 12.40
C THR A 140 12.90 -13.44 13.53
N ALA A 141 13.45 -13.46 14.72
CA ALA A 141 12.90 -12.71 15.85
C ALA A 141 12.94 -11.19 15.60
N VAL A 142 14.08 -10.67 15.13
CA VAL A 142 14.24 -9.22 14.83
C VAL A 142 13.29 -8.77 13.75
N VAL A 143 13.20 -9.50 12.62
CA VAL A 143 12.31 -9.14 11.51
C VAL A 143 10.85 -9.21 11.92
N ALA A 144 10.44 -10.24 12.67
CA ALA A 144 9.07 -10.36 13.16
C ALA A 144 8.68 -9.18 14.07
N VAL A 145 9.55 -8.80 15.01
CA VAL A 145 9.31 -7.64 15.88
C VAL A 145 9.31 -6.34 15.10
N LEU A 146 10.27 -6.13 14.20
CA LEU A 146 10.38 -4.91 13.39
C LEU A 146 9.09 -4.67 12.59
N PHE A 147 8.62 -5.68 11.86
CA PHE A 147 7.41 -5.54 11.05
C PHE A 147 6.12 -5.50 11.87
N ALA A 148 6.09 -6.09 13.07
CA ALA A 148 4.97 -5.93 13.98
C ALA A 148 4.86 -4.52 14.57
N CYS A 149 5.99 -3.78 14.68
CA CYS A 149 6.00 -2.41 15.19
C CYS A 149 5.77 -1.35 14.09
N LEU A 150 5.99 -1.69 12.82
CA LEU A 150 5.85 -0.78 11.68
C LEU A 150 4.44 -0.78 11.08
N LEU A 151 3.65 -1.79 11.36
CA LEU A 151 2.27 -1.98 10.88
C LEU A 151 1.25 -1.61 11.93
#